data_570ee71052ec234223fadd17c43913a4
#
_entry.id   570ee71052ec234223fadd17c43913a4
#
_cell.length_a   1.000
_cell.length_b   1.000
_cell.length_c   1.000
_cell.angle_alpha   90.00
_cell.angle_beta   90.00
_cell.angle_gamma   90.00
#
_symmetry.space_group_name_H-M   'P 1'
#
loop_
_entity.id
_entity.type
_entity.pdbx_description
1 polymer ?
#
loop_
_entity_poly.entity_id
_entity_poly.type
_entity_poly.pdbx_seq_one_letter_code
_entity_poly.pdbx_strand_id
1 'polypeptide(L)'
;MHQIKRKKMGEYSLIFKNIEEQMPDFDIDLLKDILLNTINKIDIKYPLNQNQKIGLIMHISNLIYQLVHQQKIKQIDDYNKIILANKRIYNYLCDIFSNIENVYEITLSDSDIAILIKLIKEI
;
A
#
# COMPACT_ATOMS: atom_id res chain seq x y z
N MET A 1 -9.60 -9.10 -26.43
CA MET A 1 -10.06 -8.48 -25.18
C MET A 1 -9.46 -9.13 -23.94
N HIS A 2 -9.55 -10.44 -23.82
CA HIS A 2 -8.97 -11.16 -22.69
C HIS A 2 -7.45 -11.02 -22.61
N GLN A 3 -6.78 -10.92 -23.77
CA GLN A 3 -5.32 -10.76 -23.82
C GLN A 3 -4.85 -9.43 -23.27
N ILE A 4 -5.61 -8.34 -23.46
CA ILE A 4 -5.26 -7.01 -22.96
C ILE A 4 -5.39 -7.00 -21.44
N LYS A 5 -6.44 -7.59 -20.88
CA LYS A 5 -6.59 -7.73 -19.43
C LYS A 5 -5.47 -8.58 -18.83
N ARG A 6 -5.09 -9.66 -19.48
CA ARG A 6 -3.97 -10.51 -19.03
C ARG A 6 -2.65 -9.76 -19.03
N LYS A 7 -2.39 -8.91 -20.03
CA LYS A 7 -1.19 -8.08 -20.08
C LYS A 7 -1.13 -7.10 -18.90
N LYS A 8 -2.25 -6.42 -18.60
CA LYS A 8 -2.32 -5.49 -17.46
C LYS A 8 -2.14 -6.20 -16.13
N MET A 9 -2.76 -7.37 -15.98
CA MET A 9 -2.59 -8.19 -14.78
C MET A 9 -1.20 -8.81 -14.73
N GLY A 10 -0.60 -9.07 -15.92
CA GLY A 10 0.75 -9.62 -16.03
C GLY A 10 1.83 -8.71 -15.47
N GLU A 11 1.63 -7.38 -15.50
CA GLU A 11 2.60 -6.43 -14.96
C GLU A 11 2.92 -6.71 -13.49
N TYR A 12 1.92 -7.16 -12.73
CA TYR A 12 2.05 -7.40 -11.30
C TYR A 12 1.95 -8.87 -10.91
N SER A 13 1.80 -9.77 -11.89
CA SER A 13 1.52 -11.17 -11.60
C SER A 13 2.63 -11.85 -10.81
N LEU A 14 3.90 -11.55 -11.14
CA LEU A 14 5.04 -12.12 -10.42
C LEU A 14 5.11 -11.61 -8.99
N ILE A 15 4.83 -10.32 -8.79
CA ILE A 15 4.83 -9.71 -7.45
C ILE A 15 3.76 -10.35 -6.58
N PHE A 16 2.53 -10.48 -7.11
CA PHE A 16 1.43 -11.09 -6.35
C PHE A 16 1.64 -12.58 -6.11
N LYS A 17 2.30 -13.27 -7.03
CA LYS A 17 2.68 -14.66 -6.82
C LYS A 17 3.63 -14.79 -5.63
N ASN A 18 4.62 -13.92 -5.55
CA ASN A 18 5.55 -13.89 -4.43
C ASN A 18 4.85 -13.56 -3.12
N ILE A 19 3.93 -12.60 -3.15
CA ILE A 19 3.12 -12.23 -1.97
C ILE A 19 2.28 -13.41 -1.51
N GLU A 20 1.64 -14.11 -2.44
CA GLU A 20 0.85 -15.31 -2.13
C GLU A 20 1.66 -16.38 -1.42
N GLU A 21 2.89 -16.61 -1.87
CA GLU A 21 3.79 -17.58 -1.27
C GLU A 21 4.18 -17.19 0.16
N GLN A 22 4.35 -15.88 0.40
CA GLN A 22 4.74 -15.36 1.72
C GLN A 22 3.56 -15.21 2.67
N MET A 23 2.35 -15.12 2.15
CA MET A 23 1.13 -14.87 2.91
C MET A 23 0.05 -15.91 2.58
N PRO A 24 0.33 -17.21 2.84
CA PRO A 24 -0.57 -18.28 2.42
C PRO A 24 -1.93 -18.29 3.13
N ASP A 25 -2.04 -17.60 4.27
CA ASP A 25 -3.27 -17.48 5.04
C ASP A 25 -4.16 -16.31 4.59
N PHE A 26 -3.72 -15.55 3.58
CA PHE A 26 -4.49 -14.42 3.05
C PHE A 26 -5.26 -14.82 1.80
N ASP A 27 -6.44 -14.21 1.63
CA ASP A 27 -7.16 -14.24 0.36
C ASP A 27 -6.41 -13.32 -0.61
N ILE A 28 -5.64 -13.91 -1.50
CA ILE A 28 -4.79 -13.16 -2.42
C ILE A 28 -5.60 -12.34 -3.43
N ASP A 29 -6.74 -12.84 -3.86
CA ASP A 29 -7.57 -12.12 -4.82
C ASP A 29 -8.15 -10.85 -4.18
N LEU A 30 -8.62 -10.94 -2.96
CA LEU A 30 -9.10 -9.78 -2.20
C LEU A 30 -7.98 -8.77 -1.98
N LEU A 31 -6.81 -9.25 -1.54
CA LEU A 31 -5.64 -8.38 -1.30
C LEU A 31 -5.24 -7.66 -2.58
N LYS A 32 -5.17 -8.36 -3.68
CA LYS A 32 -4.82 -7.81 -4.98
C LYS A 32 -5.78 -6.70 -5.40
N ASP A 33 -7.09 -6.95 -5.31
CA ASP A 33 -8.10 -5.98 -5.68
C ASP A 33 -8.00 -4.71 -4.83
N ILE A 34 -7.85 -4.88 -3.53
CA ILE A 34 -7.74 -3.75 -2.59
C ILE A 34 -6.48 -2.94 -2.85
N LEU A 35 -5.34 -3.61 -3.04
CA LEU A 35 -4.07 -2.92 -3.29
C LEU A 35 -4.08 -2.15 -4.61
N LEU A 36 -4.54 -2.78 -5.69
CA LEU A 36 -4.57 -2.13 -6.99
C LEU A 36 -5.53 -0.95 -6.99
N ASN A 37 -6.68 -1.09 -6.35
CA ASN A 37 -7.64 0.01 -6.21
C ASN A 37 -7.05 1.17 -5.41
N THR A 38 -6.38 0.88 -4.31
CA THR A 38 -5.75 1.90 -3.46
C THR A 38 -4.65 2.64 -4.22
N ILE A 39 -3.78 1.91 -4.90
CA ILE A 39 -2.68 2.50 -5.67
C ILE A 39 -3.22 3.36 -6.82
N ASN A 40 -4.28 2.90 -7.47
CA ASN A 40 -4.91 3.68 -8.53
C ASN A 40 -5.47 5.01 -8.00
N LYS A 41 -6.08 5.02 -6.83
CA LYS A 41 -6.57 6.25 -6.19
C LYS A 41 -5.42 7.20 -5.87
N ILE A 42 -4.29 6.68 -5.41
CA ILE A 42 -3.11 7.51 -5.17
C ILE A 42 -2.61 8.10 -6.49
N ASP A 43 -2.46 7.25 -7.51
CA ASP A 43 -1.90 7.62 -8.80
C ASP A 43 -2.71 8.74 -9.49
N ILE A 44 -4.02 8.73 -9.35
CA ILE A 44 -4.89 9.76 -9.93
C ILE A 44 -4.55 11.15 -9.37
N LYS A 45 -4.29 11.25 -8.08
CA LYS A 45 -4.03 12.52 -7.41
C LYS A 45 -2.54 12.85 -7.29
N TYR A 46 -1.71 11.84 -7.12
CA TYR A 46 -0.26 11.95 -6.99
C TYR A 46 0.38 10.96 -7.96
N PRO A 47 0.68 11.40 -9.19
CA PRO A 47 1.17 10.48 -10.23
C PRO A 47 2.37 9.67 -9.78
N LEU A 48 2.30 8.37 -10.02
CA LEU A 48 3.31 7.41 -9.61
C LEU A 48 3.99 6.79 -10.84
N ASN A 49 5.30 6.61 -10.78
CA ASN A 49 5.98 5.81 -11.79
C ASN A 49 5.86 4.32 -11.45
N GLN A 50 6.33 3.46 -12.35
CA GLN A 50 6.18 2.01 -12.19
C GLN A 50 6.92 1.49 -10.94
N ASN A 51 8.11 2.01 -10.67
CA ASN A 51 8.88 1.60 -9.50
C ASN A 51 8.17 1.97 -8.19
N GLN A 52 7.55 3.13 -8.15
CA GLN A 52 6.77 3.55 -6.99
C GLN A 52 5.56 2.64 -6.79
N LYS A 53 4.85 2.27 -7.87
CA LYS A 53 3.70 1.37 -7.77
C LYS A 53 4.10 0.01 -7.22
N ILE A 54 5.19 -0.56 -7.74
CA ILE A 54 5.72 -1.83 -7.26
C ILE A 54 6.12 -1.73 -5.80
N GLY A 55 6.87 -0.68 -5.44
CA GLY A 55 7.29 -0.46 -4.06
C GLY A 55 6.12 -0.34 -3.10
N LEU A 56 5.06 0.37 -3.50
CA LEU A 56 3.85 0.51 -2.69
C LEU A 56 3.11 -0.81 -2.53
N ILE A 57 2.98 -1.61 -3.60
CA ILE A 57 2.35 -2.93 -3.52
C ILE A 57 3.08 -3.79 -2.46
N MET A 58 4.39 -3.85 -2.57
CA MET A 58 5.21 -4.67 -1.66
C MET A 58 5.16 -4.15 -0.23
N HIS A 59 5.28 -2.85 -0.06
CA HIS A 59 5.30 -2.24 1.27
C HIS A 59 3.94 -2.37 1.97
N ILE A 60 2.86 -2.05 1.28
CA ILE A 60 1.52 -2.09 1.86
C ILE A 60 1.11 -3.52 2.19
N SER A 61 1.39 -4.49 1.31
CA SER A 61 1.08 -5.89 1.58
C SER A 61 1.81 -6.40 2.82
N ASN A 62 3.09 -6.06 2.96
CA ASN A 62 3.88 -6.44 4.12
C ASN A 62 3.36 -5.77 5.39
N LEU A 63 2.97 -4.51 5.31
CA LEU A 63 2.39 -3.76 6.42
C LEU A 63 1.07 -4.39 6.89
N ILE A 64 0.19 -4.74 5.96
CA ILE A 64 -1.06 -5.43 6.29
C ILE A 64 -0.76 -6.76 6.99
N TYR A 65 0.16 -7.55 6.45
CA TYR A 65 0.56 -8.83 7.04
C TYR A 65 1.03 -8.65 8.48
N GLN A 66 1.94 -7.72 8.71
CA GLN A 66 2.50 -7.45 10.03
C GLN A 66 1.42 -7.00 11.03
N LEU A 67 0.53 -6.11 10.60
CA LEU A 67 -0.54 -5.60 11.47
C LEU A 67 -1.59 -6.66 11.79
N VAL A 68 -1.97 -7.48 10.81
CA VAL A 68 -2.91 -8.59 11.03
C VAL A 68 -2.34 -9.61 12.02
N HIS A 69 -1.04 -9.88 11.93
CA HIS A 69 -0.37 -10.82 12.83
C HIS A 69 0.13 -10.16 14.12
N GLN A 70 -0.25 -8.90 14.35
CA GLN A 70 0.13 -8.16 15.55
C GLN A 70 1.63 -8.11 15.80
N GLN A 71 2.41 -8.09 14.71
CA GLN A 71 3.86 -7.97 14.77
C GLN A 71 4.24 -6.52 15.07
N LYS A 72 5.36 -6.36 15.77
CA LYS A 72 5.89 -5.05 16.10
C LYS A 72 6.46 -4.39 14.85
N ILE A 73 6.00 -3.17 14.56
CA ILE A 73 6.46 -2.39 13.39
C ILE A 73 7.37 -1.28 13.87
N LYS A 74 8.53 -1.17 13.20
CA LYS A 74 9.49 -0.12 13.50
C LYS A 74 8.91 1.25 13.14
N GLN A 75 8.94 2.18 14.09
CA GLN A 75 8.53 3.56 13.88
C GLN A 75 9.70 4.39 13.36
N ILE A 76 9.43 5.37 12.50
CA ILE A 76 10.46 6.34 12.09
C ILE A 76 10.40 7.56 12.98
N ASP A 77 11.58 8.10 13.35
CA ASP A 77 11.67 9.16 14.35
C ASP A 77 11.11 10.50 13.86
N ASP A 78 11.23 10.78 12.55
CA ASP A 78 10.87 12.06 11.96
C ASP A 78 9.47 12.09 11.34
N TYR A 79 8.59 11.15 11.76
CA TYR A 79 7.25 11.03 11.14
C TYR A 79 6.42 12.32 11.31
N ASN A 80 6.53 13.00 12.44
CA ASN A 80 5.81 14.25 12.67
C ASN A 80 6.21 15.35 11.69
N LYS A 81 7.52 15.47 11.40
CA LYS A 81 8.02 16.46 10.44
C LYS A 81 7.47 16.19 9.04
N ILE A 82 7.45 14.93 8.65
CA ILE A 82 6.96 14.52 7.33
C ILE A 82 5.47 14.84 7.20
N ILE A 83 4.67 14.52 8.20
CA ILE A 83 3.24 14.80 8.20
C ILE A 83 2.95 16.29 8.17
N LEU A 84 3.63 17.07 9.02
CA LEU A 84 3.43 18.53 9.08
C LEU A 84 3.79 19.21 7.75
N ALA A 85 4.80 18.72 7.05
CA ALA A 85 5.20 19.24 5.76
C ALA A 85 4.30 18.78 4.61
N ASN A 86 3.46 17.76 4.83
CA ASN A 86 2.67 17.09 3.79
C ASN A 86 1.23 16.83 4.24
N LYS A 87 0.57 17.81 4.85
CA LYS A 87 -0.76 17.63 5.45
C LYS A 87 -1.83 17.18 4.45
N ARG A 88 -1.81 17.70 3.22
CA ARG A 88 -2.80 17.34 2.22
C ARG A 88 -2.73 15.86 1.83
N ILE A 89 -1.51 15.39 1.56
CA ILE A 89 -1.32 13.99 1.20
C ILE A 89 -1.59 13.09 2.42
N TYR A 90 -1.20 13.52 3.61
CA TYR A 90 -1.50 12.78 4.84
C TYR A 90 -3.01 12.56 5.00
N ASN A 91 -3.80 13.63 4.90
CA ASN A 91 -5.25 13.53 5.03
C ASN A 91 -5.87 12.65 3.94
N TYR A 92 -5.37 12.78 2.72
CA TYR A 92 -5.84 11.95 1.61
C TYR A 92 -5.55 10.47 1.84
N LEU A 93 -4.36 10.15 2.31
CA LEU A 93 -3.97 8.77 2.59
C LEU A 93 -4.79 8.18 3.74
N CYS A 94 -4.99 8.94 4.82
CA CYS A 94 -5.85 8.49 5.92
C CYS A 94 -7.25 8.12 5.42
N ASP A 95 -7.78 8.91 4.52
CA ASP A 95 -9.11 8.68 3.95
C ASP A 95 -9.16 7.41 3.10
N ILE A 96 -8.24 7.27 2.13
CA ILE A 96 -8.27 6.12 1.23
C ILE A 96 -7.85 4.81 1.91
N PHE A 97 -7.00 4.87 2.94
CA PHE A 97 -6.59 3.67 3.68
C PHE A 97 -7.61 3.20 4.69
N SER A 98 -8.66 3.99 4.97
CA SER A 98 -9.73 3.58 5.89
C SER A 98 -10.40 2.27 5.43
N ASN A 99 -10.51 2.05 4.13
CA ASN A 99 -11.07 0.81 3.60
C ASN A 99 -10.21 -0.41 3.95
N ILE A 100 -8.89 -0.28 3.79
CA ILE A 100 -7.95 -1.36 4.17
C ILE A 100 -8.04 -1.63 5.68
N GLU A 101 -8.08 -0.58 6.47
CA GLU A 101 -8.21 -0.71 7.93
C GLU A 101 -9.49 -1.46 8.30
N ASN A 102 -10.60 -1.13 7.66
CA ASN A 102 -11.88 -1.79 7.94
C ASN A 102 -11.89 -3.25 7.52
N VAL A 103 -11.39 -3.55 6.32
CA VAL A 103 -11.41 -4.91 5.76
C VAL A 103 -10.54 -5.85 6.60
N TYR A 104 -9.36 -5.40 7.02
CA TYR A 104 -8.41 -6.24 7.76
C TYR A 104 -8.46 -6.04 9.27
N GLU A 105 -9.32 -5.14 9.74
CA GLU A 105 -9.46 -4.83 11.18
C GLU A 105 -8.12 -4.42 11.78
N ILE A 106 -7.42 -3.51 11.11
CA ILE A 106 -6.12 -2.99 11.51
C ILE A 106 -6.18 -1.47 11.61
N THR A 107 -5.17 -0.88 12.25
CA THR A 107 -5.02 0.56 12.34
C THR A 107 -3.60 0.94 11.94
N LEU A 108 -3.47 1.82 10.95
CA LEU A 108 -2.18 2.37 10.56
C LEU A 108 -1.80 3.50 11.54
N SER A 109 -0.54 3.48 11.97
CA SER A 109 0.00 4.57 12.79
C SER A 109 0.39 5.76 11.92
N ASP A 110 0.62 6.90 12.55
CA ASP A 110 1.14 8.08 11.85
C ASP A 110 2.49 7.81 11.20
N SER A 111 3.35 7.02 11.86
CA SER A 111 4.62 6.60 11.28
C SER A 111 4.41 5.77 10.01
N ASP A 112 3.43 4.87 10.00
CA ASP A 112 3.10 4.06 8.81
C ASP A 112 2.70 4.96 7.64
N ILE A 113 1.84 5.94 7.89
CA ILE A 113 1.41 6.89 6.86
C ILE A 113 2.59 7.74 6.38
N ALA A 114 3.47 8.18 7.29
CA ALA A 114 4.64 8.97 6.94
C ALA A 114 5.59 8.21 5.99
N ILE A 115 5.76 6.92 6.21
CA ILE A 115 6.57 6.07 5.31
C ILE A 115 5.94 6.04 3.91
N LEU A 116 4.62 5.91 3.83
CA LEU A 116 3.92 5.95 2.55
C LEU A 116 4.11 7.30 1.84
N ILE A 117 4.08 8.40 2.60
CA ILE A 117 4.34 9.74 2.04
C ILE A 117 5.75 9.78 1.44
N LYS A 118 6.75 9.24 2.13
CA LYS A 118 8.13 9.19 1.63
C LYS A 118 8.22 8.43 0.30
N LEU A 119 7.53 7.31 0.20
CA LEU A 119 7.51 6.52 -1.03
C LEU A 119 6.85 7.28 -2.18
N ILE A 120 5.74 7.94 -1.91
CA ILE A 120 4.98 8.68 -2.93
C ILE A 120 5.74 9.94 -3.37
N LYS A 121 6.35 10.65 -2.45
CA LYS A 121 7.08 11.90 -2.72
C LYS A 121 8.57 11.67 -3.05
N GLU A 122 9.05 10.46 -2.92
CA GLU A 122 10.46 10.10 -3.14
C GLU A 122 11.42 10.91 -2.27
N ILE A 123 11.10 11.02 -0.99
CA ILE A 123 11.90 11.78 -0.02
C ILE A 123 12.49 10.89 1.08
#